data_ad5bb95fd4d83ef35b99050eb6925220
#
_entry.id   ad5bb95fd4d83ef35b99050eb6925220
#
_cell.length_a   1.000
_cell.length_b   1.000
_cell.length_c   1.000
_cell.angle_alpha   90.00
_cell.angle_beta   90.00
_cell.angle_gamma   90.00
#
_symmetry.space_group_name_H-M   'P 1'
#
loop_
_entity.id
_entity.type
_entity.pdbx_description
1 polymer ?
#
loop_
_entity_poly.entity_id
_entity_poly.type
_entity_poly.pdbx_seq_one_letter_code
_entity_poly.pdbx_strand_id
1 'polypeptide(L)'
;MKKTIFLAAYVAACGITFANTDTLTFVRELDEVVVNAPVAQVTNNHVALTNEQLNQSNTGQNLPFLLSATPALVATSDDGLGVGYTYFRIRGTDHTRINMTLNDVPLNDSESQTVFWVNMTDMASSMSSLNVQRGVGTSTNGSASFGASINMQTGNQCWESGVEDKSRYELSFNGGMYNTFREMVNAHIVLPNQWRANARFSKVNSDGFLYRTASDLYSYYGDLGWYGIKTKVIARFFGGSEKTGMGWDGVDYNTAYGIDGADRRYNPAGEYTTIAADGSDSTAYYPNQTDNYAQQHAQLTLIHRLSTRWNLSATAHYTHGAGYYEQYKRKKLSYWGLLGNGQLAIGNGQLAIGEDRKAYGMYRKHLDNHFFGGVVAAKYISEPVDVQLGGAANYYMGDHFGTLNYLEDSLILPINYEYYRNDAKKTDANIYAKAYWRIINRAQEQLSLYADLQYRYVRYERNGMNDEDMTDLPLNVDFHFFNPKAGLTYQNRGHLLSASFAIANREPSRNNYKENVVYDAATGEYTGLPHAERLYDYEVGYTYSHQRFAVGANLYWMDYDNQLVLTGEYNDVGAY
;
A
#
# COMPACT_ATOMS: atom_id res chain seq x y z
N MET A 1 18.53 21.80 -20.29
CA MET A 1 17.14 21.87 -19.76
C MET A 1 17.17 22.64 -18.45
N LYS A 2 16.35 23.67 -18.31
CA LYS A 2 16.37 24.56 -17.14
C LYS A 2 15.76 23.83 -15.94
N LYS A 3 16.52 23.67 -14.85
CA LYS A 3 16.03 23.16 -13.57
C LYS A 3 15.00 24.15 -13.00
N THR A 4 13.75 23.77 -12.96
CA THR A 4 12.70 24.56 -12.30
C THR A 4 12.72 24.21 -10.82
N ILE A 5 13.17 25.15 -10.00
CA ILE A 5 13.21 25.02 -8.55
C ILE A 5 11.80 25.34 -8.04
N PHE A 6 11.09 24.36 -7.52
CA PHE A 6 9.86 24.58 -6.75
C PHE A 6 10.22 24.67 -5.27
N LEU A 7 10.27 25.89 -4.75
CA LEU A 7 10.33 26.17 -3.32
C LEU A 7 8.89 26.19 -2.79
N ALA A 8 8.39 25.06 -2.30
CA ALA A 8 7.10 25.01 -1.63
C ALA A 8 7.28 25.33 -0.14
N ALA A 9 7.24 26.61 0.21
CA ALA A 9 7.08 27.03 1.59
C ALA A 9 5.60 26.88 1.98
N TYR A 10 5.24 25.77 2.60
CA TYR A 10 3.90 25.57 3.13
C TYR A 10 3.90 26.03 4.59
N VAL A 11 3.27 27.16 4.86
CA VAL A 11 2.86 27.55 6.22
C VAL A 11 1.65 26.72 6.56
N ALA A 12 1.86 25.61 7.29
CA ALA A 12 0.78 24.79 7.79
C ALA A 12 -0.08 25.61 8.75
N ALA A 13 -1.37 25.69 8.47
CA ALA A 13 -2.35 26.34 9.33
C ALA A 13 -2.24 25.76 10.76
N CYS A 14 -2.12 26.63 11.75
CA CYS A 14 -2.10 26.30 13.17
C CYS A 14 -3.40 25.58 13.56
N GLY A 15 -3.36 24.26 13.66
CA GLY A 15 -4.37 23.52 14.42
C GLY A 15 -4.09 23.73 15.90
N ILE A 16 -4.92 24.49 16.61
CA ILE A 16 -4.86 24.58 18.07
C ILE A 16 -5.50 23.30 18.61
N THR A 17 -4.71 22.31 18.94
CA THR A 17 -5.17 21.15 19.71
C THR A 17 -5.02 21.49 21.20
N PHE A 18 -6.12 21.44 21.94
CA PHE A 18 -6.08 21.49 23.39
C PHE A 18 -5.56 20.16 23.92
N ALA A 19 -4.31 20.13 24.35
CA ALA A 19 -3.75 18.97 25.01
C ALA A 19 -4.35 18.86 26.42
N ASN A 20 -5.00 17.76 26.70
CA ASN A 20 -5.28 17.36 28.09
C ASN A 20 -3.92 17.15 28.78
N THR A 21 -3.78 17.80 29.94
CA THR A 21 -2.62 17.66 30.80
C THR A 21 -2.68 16.34 31.55
N ASP A 22 -2.31 15.25 30.90
CA ASP A 22 -1.79 14.11 31.61
C ASP A 22 -0.28 14.25 31.67
N THR A 23 0.21 14.42 32.87
CA THR A 23 1.63 14.40 33.25
C THR A 23 2.28 13.19 32.60
N LEU A 24 3.21 13.43 31.66
CA LEU A 24 4.13 12.43 31.15
C LEU A 24 5.00 11.92 32.32
N THR A 25 4.45 11.05 33.11
CA THR A 25 5.24 10.17 33.97
C THR A 25 5.92 9.18 33.01
N PHE A 26 7.23 9.32 32.90
CA PHE A 26 8.11 8.33 32.32
C PHE A 26 8.03 7.06 33.19
N VAL A 27 6.98 6.29 33.01
CA VAL A 27 6.95 4.92 33.51
C VAL A 27 7.77 4.10 32.53
N ARG A 28 8.95 3.69 32.98
CA ARG A 28 9.86 2.79 32.26
C ARG A 28 9.29 1.37 32.35
N GLU A 29 8.14 1.16 31.74
CA GLU A 29 7.59 -0.17 31.57
C GLU A 29 8.16 -0.77 30.29
N LEU A 30 8.51 -2.03 30.39
CA LEU A 30 9.06 -2.88 29.34
C LEU A 30 7.94 -3.28 28.38
N ASP A 31 7.34 -2.25 27.80
CA ASP A 31 6.32 -2.41 26.80
C ASP A 31 6.94 -2.89 25.51
N GLU A 32 6.17 -3.72 24.89
CA GLU A 32 6.28 -4.30 23.57
C GLU A 32 7.58 -3.91 22.84
N VAL A 33 8.38 -4.89 22.44
CA VAL A 33 9.43 -4.65 21.45
C VAL A 33 8.70 -4.30 20.16
N VAL A 34 8.09 -3.14 20.16
CA VAL A 34 7.69 -2.50 18.92
C VAL A 34 9.01 -2.17 18.24
N VAL A 35 9.24 -2.75 17.08
CA VAL A 35 10.40 -2.44 16.24
C VAL A 35 10.45 -0.94 15.94
N ASN A 36 9.35 -0.25 16.10
CA ASN A 36 9.16 1.20 16.06
C ASN A 36 9.56 1.89 17.36
N ALA A 37 10.76 1.73 17.79
CA ALA A 37 11.27 2.46 18.93
C ALA A 37 11.68 3.89 18.56
N PRO A 38 12.10 4.68 19.54
CA PRO A 38 11.96 6.09 19.80
C PRO A 38 12.39 7.09 18.71
N VAL A 39 12.57 6.69 17.46
CA VAL A 39 12.78 7.64 16.36
C VAL A 39 11.54 8.50 16.09
N ALA A 40 10.37 8.04 16.49
CA ALA A 40 9.15 8.84 16.49
C ALA A 40 9.28 10.16 17.27
N GLN A 41 10.19 10.24 18.23
CA GLN A 41 10.47 11.45 19.01
C GLN A 41 11.54 12.36 18.39
N VAL A 42 12.21 11.89 17.33
CA VAL A 42 13.37 12.62 16.77
C VAL A 42 12.96 13.65 15.73
N THR A 43 11.79 13.52 15.09
CA THR A 43 11.36 14.44 14.03
C THR A 43 9.88 14.79 14.14
N ASN A 44 9.51 16.04 13.83
CA ASN A 44 8.13 16.53 13.81
C ASN A 44 7.31 16.03 12.59
N ASN A 45 7.84 15.14 11.79
CA ASN A 45 7.20 14.60 10.59
C ASN A 45 6.38 13.33 10.86
N HIS A 46 6.14 13.01 12.10
CA HIS A 46 5.51 11.77 12.57
C HIS A 46 4.10 12.00 13.08
N VAL A 47 3.18 11.08 12.77
CA VAL A 47 1.81 11.02 13.31
C VAL A 47 1.57 9.62 13.83
N ALA A 48 1.28 9.49 15.11
CA ALA A 48 0.90 8.23 15.73
C ALA A 48 -0.59 8.25 16.04
N LEU A 49 -1.31 7.22 15.65
CA LEU A 49 -2.72 7.03 15.93
C LEU A 49 -2.92 5.76 16.75
N THR A 50 -3.68 5.90 17.83
CA THR A 50 -4.12 4.77 18.65
C THR A 50 -5.34 4.10 18.03
N ASN A 51 -5.64 2.88 18.44
CA ASN A 51 -6.86 2.20 18.01
C ASN A 51 -8.12 3.02 18.33
N GLU A 52 -8.20 3.64 19.50
CA GLU A 52 -9.35 4.45 19.87
C GLU A 52 -9.59 5.58 18.87
N GLN A 53 -8.52 6.29 18.48
CA GLN A 53 -8.59 7.36 17.47
C GLN A 53 -8.99 6.84 16.09
N LEU A 54 -8.47 5.67 15.69
CA LEU A 54 -8.84 5.02 14.43
C LEU A 54 -10.32 4.59 14.44
N ASN A 55 -10.78 3.96 15.52
CA ASN A 55 -12.16 3.47 15.62
C ASN A 55 -13.19 4.59 15.73
N GLN A 56 -12.87 5.74 16.34
CA GLN A 56 -13.77 6.90 16.41
C GLN A 56 -14.14 7.44 15.02
N SER A 57 -13.24 7.34 14.04
CA SER A 57 -13.46 7.79 12.66
C SER A 57 -13.86 6.67 11.70
N ASN A 58 -13.82 5.41 12.14
CA ASN A 58 -14.04 4.25 11.27
C ASN A 58 -15.53 4.01 11.03
N THR A 59 -16.03 4.52 9.92
CA THR A 59 -17.42 4.32 9.46
C THR A 59 -17.56 3.29 8.33
N GLY A 60 -16.46 2.58 7.99
CA GLY A 60 -16.40 1.60 6.90
C GLY A 60 -15.62 2.06 5.68
N GLN A 61 -15.08 3.28 5.72
CA GLN A 61 -14.15 3.77 4.70
C GLN A 61 -12.79 3.09 4.86
N ASN A 62 -12.07 2.97 3.75
CA ASN A 62 -10.72 2.41 3.74
C ASN A 62 -9.71 3.33 4.45
N LEU A 63 -8.59 2.76 4.87
CA LEU A 63 -7.59 3.44 5.69
C LEU A 63 -7.12 4.81 5.16
N PRO A 64 -6.94 5.06 3.85
CA PRO A 64 -6.59 6.39 3.34
C PRO A 64 -7.50 7.51 3.84
N PHE A 65 -8.80 7.27 3.94
CA PHE A 65 -9.78 8.26 4.43
C PHE A 65 -9.71 8.46 5.93
N LEU A 66 -9.40 7.41 6.70
CA LEU A 66 -9.19 7.52 8.15
C LEU A 66 -7.95 8.35 8.50
N LEU A 67 -6.99 8.42 7.57
CA LEU A 67 -5.75 9.19 7.69
C LEU A 67 -5.87 10.63 7.14
N SER A 68 -7.03 11.06 6.67
CA SER A 68 -7.23 12.36 6.01
C SER A 68 -6.88 13.58 6.88
N ALA A 69 -6.90 13.43 8.21
CA ALA A 69 -6.45 14.46 9.15
C ALA A 69 -4.90 14.59 9.24
N THR A 70 -4.15 13.66 8.61
CA THR A 70 -2.69 13.72 8.58
C THR A 70 -2.24 14.89 7.71
N PRO A 71 -1.38 15.80 8.22
CA PRO A 71 -0.91 16.94 7.43
C PRO A 71 -0.21 16.51 6.14
N ALA A 72 -0.53 17.18 5.04
CA ALA A 72 -0.03 16.92 3.69
C ALA A 72 -0.41 15.55 3.09
N LEU A 73 -1.43 14.87 3.63
CA LEU A 73 -2.05 13.69 3.05
C LEU A 73 -3.30 14.10 2.27
N VAL A 74 -3.45 13.58 1.06
CA VAL A 74 -4.65 13.73 0.22
C VAL A 74 -5.12 12.33 -0.16
N ALA A 75 -6.32 11.97 0.24
CA ALA A 75 -6.97 10.71 -0.12
C ALA A 75 -7.91 10.90 -1.32
N THR A 76 -7.97 9.89 -2.18
CA THR A 76 -8.88 9.83 -3.34
C THR A 76 -9.56 8.47 -3.41
N SER A 77 -10.70 8.38 -4.10
CA SER A 77 -11.50 7.17 -4.22
C SER A 77 -12.16 7.11 -5.59
N ASP A 78 -12.13 5.93 -6.21
CA ASP A 78 -12.74 5.69 -7.51
C ASP A 78 -14.27 5.57 -7.42
N ASP A 79 -14.79 5.14 -6.27
CA ASP A 79 -16.24 5.07 -6.00
C ASP A 79 -16.85 6.40 -5.53
N GLY A 80 -16.01 7.37 -5.17
CA GLY A 80 -16.38 8.68 -4.62
C GLY A 80 -16.78 8.67 -3.14
N LEU A 81 -16.78 7.52 -2.44
CA LEU A 81 -17.17 7.38 -1.03
C LEU A 81 -16.03 6.88 -0.12
N GLY A 82 -14.95 6.33 -0.69
CA GLY A 82 -13.84 5.78 0.06
C GLY A 82 -14.05 4.35 0.53
N VAL A 83 -14.94 3.58 -0.10
CA VAL A 83 -15.23 2.17 0.23
C VAL A 83 -14.56 1.22 -0.76
N GLY A 84 -14.63 1.51 -2.07
CA GLY A 84 -13.98 0.76 -3.13
C GLY A 84 -12.47 1.04 -3.22
N TYR A 85 -11.96 1.17 -4.43
CA TYR A 85 -10.55 1.52 -4.65
C TYR A 85 -10.23 2.90 -4.10
N THR A 86 -9.19 2.98 -3.27
CA THR A 86 -8.78 4.22 -2.59
C THR A 86 -7.27 4.36 -2.64
N TYR A 87 -6.83 5.59 -2.83
CA TYR A 87 -5.44 5.96 -2.92
C TYR A 87 -5.15 7.17 -2.04
N PHE A 88 -3.87 7.43 -1.81
CA PHE A 88 -3.46 8.64 -1.12
C PHE A 88 -2.09 9.10 -1.59
N ARG A 89 -1.83 10.38 -1.37
CA ARG A 89 -0.52 11.01 -1.58
C ARG A 89 -0.09 11.70 -0.30
N ILE A 90 1.19 11.65 -0.01
CA ILE A 90 1.79 12.37 1.13
C ILE A 90 2.88 13.29 0.59
N ARG A 91 2.78 14.60 0.87
CA ARG A 91 3.72 15.62 0.32
C ARG A 91 3.83 15.57 -1.21
N GLY A 92 2.75 15.25 -1.92
CA GLY A 92 2.73 15.08 -3.36
C GLY A 92 3.30 13.74 -3.88
N THR A 93 3.94 12.95 -3.03
CA THR A 93 4.43 11.61 -3.36
C THR A 93 3.25 10.64 -3.46
N ASP A 94 3.15 9.91 -4.55
CA ASP A 94 2.06 8.96 -4.79
C ASP A 94 2.22 7.66 -3.97
N HIS A 95 1.14 6.89 -3.90
CA HIS A 95 1.02 5.69 -3.08
C HIS A 95 2.04 4.58 -3.44
N THR A 96 2.55 4.53 -4.69
CA THR A 96 3.57 3.54 -5.09
C THR A 96 4.94 3.82 -4.48
N ARG A 97 5.15 5.03 -3.97
CA ARG A 97 6.37 5.49 -3.31
C ARG A 97 6.26 5.57 -1.79
N ILE A 98 5.15 5.07 -1.24
CA ILE A 98 4.89 5.05 0.19
C ILE A 98 4.99 3.61 0.69
N ASN A 99 5.97 3.36 1.55
CA ASN A 99 6.17 2.03 2.12
C ASN A 99 5.20 1.76 3.25
N MET A 100 4.60 0.58 3.25
CA MET A 100 3.63 0.15 4.26
C MET A 100 4.03 -1.19 4.84
N THR A 101 3.96 -1.29 6.17
CA THR A 101 4.19 -2.55 6.88
C THR A 101 3.04 -2.87 7.82
N LEU A 102 2.76 -4.16 7.98
CA LEU A 102 1.83 -4.67 8.99
C LEU A 102 2.56 -5.70 9.85
N ASN A 103 2.73 -5.39 11.15
CA ASN A 103 3.54 -6.20 12.07
C ASN A 103 4.99 -6.40 11.57
N ASP A 104 5.59 -5.32 11.04
CA ASP A 104 6.93 -5.23 10.43
C ASP A 104 7.10 -5.99 9.10
N VAL A 105 6.07 -6.70 8.63
CA VAL A 105 6.06 -7.38 7.32
C VAL A 105 5.67 -6.38 6.24
N PRO A 106 6.39 -6.30 5.10
CA PRO A 106 6.02 -5.49 3.96
C PRO A 106 4.62 -5.84 3.45
N LEU A 107 3.79 -4.83 3.19
CA LEU A 107 2.42 -4.99 2.75
C LEU A 107 2.22 -4.58 1.28
N ASN A 108 3.06 -3.68 0.77
CA ASN A 108 3.01 -3.29 -0.64
C ASN A 108 3.18 -4.52 -1.53
N ASP A 109 2.34 -4.63 -2.54
CA ASP A 109 2.50 -5.62 -3.59
C ASP A 109 3.89 -5.51 -4.24
N SER A 110 4.51 -6.63 -4.54
CA SER A 110 5.91 -6.66 -4.96
C SER A 110 6.14 -6.09 -6.36
N GLU A 111 5.15 -6.13 -7.26
CA GLU A 111 5.25 -5.66 -8.63
C GLU A 111 4.68 -4.26 -8.82
N SER A 112 3.46 -3.99 -8.34
CA SER A 112 2.81 -2.68 -8.44
C SER A 112 3.31 -1.67 -7.40
N GLN A 113 3.94 -2.15 -6.32
CA GLN A 113 4.49 -1.35 -5.21
C GLN A 113 3.44 -0.53 -4.45
N THR A 114 2.17 -0.89 -4.55
CA THR A 114 1.06 -0.26 -3.84
C THR A 114 0.38 -1.23 -2.87
N VAL A 115 -0.51 -0.70 -2.04
CA VAL A 115 -1.45 -1.48 -1.23
C VAL A 115 -2.86 -1.25 -1.76
N PHE A 116 -3.54 -2.30 -2.14
CA PHE A 116 -4.94 -2.28 -2.53
C PHE A 116 -5.80 -2.42 -1.26
N TRP A 117 -6.26 -1.29 -0.73
CA TRP A 117 -6.99 -1.23 0.55
C TRP A 117 -8.31 -1.98 0.52
N VAL A 118 -8.89 -2.11 -0.65
CA VAL A 118 -10.10 -2.87 -0.92
C VAL A 118 -9.96 -4.34 -0.51
N ASN A 119 -8.75 -4.92 -0.63
CA ASN A 119 -8.43 -6.29 -0.18
C ASN A 119 -8.31 -6.43 1.35
N MET A 120 -8.27 -5.31 2.07
CA MET A 120 -8.05 -5.22 3.52
C MET A 120 -9.11 -4.37 4.20
N THR A 121 -10.34 -4.49 3.75
CA THR A 121 -11.50 -3.77 4.26
C THR A 121 -11.58 -3.83 5.80
N ASP A 122 -11.86 -2.69 6.42
CA ASP A 122 -12.01 -2.56 7.88
C ASP A 122 -10.81 -3.07 8.71
N MET A 123 -9.62 -3.11 8.12
CA MET A 123 -8.42 -3.57 8.84
C MET A 123 -8.09 -2.68 10.04
N ALA A 124 -8.49 -1.41 9.99
CA ALA A 124 -8.34 -0.44 11.10
C ALA A 124 -8.93 -0.96 12.42
N SER A 125 -10.03 -1.73 12.36
CA SER A 125 -10.65 -2.35 13.55
C SER A 125 -9.81 -3.43 14.23
N SER A 126 -8.78 -3.94 13.56
CA SER A 126 -7.82 -4.90 14.12
C SER A 126 -6.47 -4.27 14.49
N MET A 127 -6.27 -2.98 14.22
CA MET A 127 -5.02 -2.30 14.51
C MET A 127 -4.95 -1.87 15.97
N SER A 128 -3.82 -2.10 16.61
CA SER A 128 -3.48 -1.55 17.93
C SER A 128 -2.88 -0.16 17.83
N SER A 129 -2.05 0.06 16.81
CA SER A 129 -1.43 1.36 16.54
C SER A 129 -1.11 1.51 15.06
N LEU A 130 -1.02 2.76 14.63
CA LEU A 130 -0.60 3.15 13.30
C LEU A 130 0.32 4.36 13.40
N ASN A 131 1.44 4.29 12.69
CA ASN A 131 2.41 5.37 12.63
C ASN A 131 2.61 5.79 11.18
N VAL A 132 2.43 7.07 10.90
CA VAL A 132 2.73 7.70 9.61
C VAL A 132 4.00 8.53 9.77
N GLN A 133 5.02 8.22 9.01
CA GLN A 133 6.21 9.04 8.87
C GLN A 133 6.23 9.66 7.48
N ARG A 134 6.28 10.99 7.41
CA ARG A 134 6.36 11.76 6.18
C ARG A 134 7.82 11.97 5.82
N GLY A 135 8.18 11.86 4.53
CA GLY A 135 9.58 11.84 4.05
C GLY A 135 10.22 10.46 4.20
N VAL A 136 11.51 10.37 3.98
CA VAL A 136 12.25 9.10 4.03
C VAL A 136 12.26 8.55 5.45
N GLY A 137 11.57 7.43 5.63
CA GLY A 137 11.51 6.72 6.90
C GLY A 137 12.82 6.02 7.26
N THR A 138 12.93 5.58 8.52
CA THR A 138 14.06 4.77 8.97
C THR A 138 13.98 3.36 8.39
N SER A 139 15.11 2.63 8.38
CA SER A 139 15.19 1.27 7.84
C SER A 139 14.33 0.25 8.60
N THR A 140 13.94 0.57 9.85
CA THR A 140 12.97 -0.20 10.64
C THR A 140 11.55 -0.12 10.07
N ASN A 141 11.26 0.87 9.23
CA ASN A 141 9.96 1.03 8.58
C ASN A 141 9.80 0.17 7.31
N GLY A 142 10.75 -0.72 7.04
CA GLY A 142 10.74 -1.61 5.88
C GLY A 142 11.82 -1.28 4.85
N SER A 143 12.03 -2.22 3.93
CA SER A 143 13.12 -2.17 2.95
C SER A 143 12.95 -1.06 1.91
N ALA A 144 11.71 -0.71 1.57
CA ALA A 144 11.35 0.23 0.51
C ALA A 144 10.91 1.61 1.03
N SER A 145 11.33 2.01 2.23
CA SER A 145 11.01 3.34 2.78
C SER A 145 11.61 4.45 1.90
N PHE A 146 10.75 5.15 1.14
CA PHE A 146 11.11 6.14 0.14
C PHE A 146 10.47 7.51 0.43
N GLY A 147 9.30 7.83 -0.13
CA GLY A 147 8.67 9.14 0.02
C GLY A 147 7.90 9.33 1.33
N ALA A 148 7.39 8.26 1.90
CA ALA A 148 6.78 8.20 3.24
C ALA A 148 6.72 6.75 3.71
N SER A 149 6.35 6.53 4.99
CA SER A 149 6.14 5.20 5.54
C SER A 149 4.91 5.17 6.43
N ILE A 150 4.14 4.08 6.35
CA ILE A 150 3.03 3.78 7.25
C ILE A 150 3.30 2.43 7.90
N ASN A 151 3.41 2.43 9.22
CA ASN A 151 3.65 1.22 10.00
C ASN A 151 2.44 0.93 10.85
N MET A 152 1.88 -0.24 10.68
CA MET A 152 0.66 -0.71 11.33
C MET A 152 0.99 -1.89 12.23
N GLN A 153 0.42 -1.91 13.42
CA GLN A 153 0.50 -3.05 14.32
C GLN A 153 -0.90 -3.55 14.60
N THR A 154 -1.06 -4.87 14.62
CA THR A 154 -2.31 -5.52 15.04
C THR A 154 -2.10 -6.19 16.39
N GLY A 155 -3.19 -6.52 17.07
CA GLY A 155 -3.14 -7.26 18.32
C GLY A 155 -3.84 -6.57 19.45
N ASN A 156 -3.50 -6.99 20.66
CA ASN A 156 -4.22 -6.60 21.84
C ASN A 156 -3.72 -5.27 22.41
N GLN A 157 -4.61 -4.30 22.54
CA GLN A 157 -4.34 -3.00 23.16
C GLN A 157 -4.17 -3.07 24.69
N CYS A 158 -4.57 -4.17 25.31
CA CYS A 158 -4.58 -4.31 26.76
C CYS A 158 -3.21 -4.61 27.39
N TRP A 159 -2.15 -4.49 26.61
CA TRP A 159 -0.79 -4.58 27.13
C TRP A 159 -0.26 -3.25 27.70
N GLU A 160 -0.98 -2.17 27.55
CA GLU A 160 -0.64 -0.96 28.25
C GLU A 160 -0.78 -1.22 29.75
N SER A 161 0.29 -1.02 30.46
CA SER A 161 0.44 -1.28 31.88
C SER A 161 -0.69 -0.67 32.72
N GLY A 162 -1.24 -1.49 33.60
CA GLY A 162 -2.24 -1.08 34.60
C GLY A 162 -3.69 -1.30 34.21
N VAL A 163 -3.99 -1.76 33.00
CA VAL A 163 -5.36 -2.17 32.63
C VAL A 163 -5.50 -3.69 32.78
N GLU A 164 -6.47 -4.12 33.57
CA GLU A 164 -6.77 -5.55 33.72
C GLU A 164 -7.24 -6.11 32.38
N ASP A 165 -6.51 -7.09 31.87
CA ASP A 165 -6.82 -7.75 30.61
C ASP A 165 -8.02 -8.68 30.79
N LYS A 166 -9.13 -8.33 30.13
CA LYS A 166 -10.40 -9.07 30.20
C LYS A 166 -10.92 -9.39 28.81
N SER A 167 -11.60 -10.52 28.70
CA SER A 167 -12.31 -10.86 27.47
C SER A 167 -13.37 -9.81 27.13
N ARG A 168 -13.43 -9.41 25.86
CA ARG A 168 -14.34 -8.38 25.34
C ARG A 168 -14.94 -8.84 24.02
N TYR A 169 -16.17 -8.43 23.79
CA TYR A 169 -16.89 -8.70 22.55
C TYR A 169 -17.49 -7.39 22.05
N GLU A 170 -17.42 -7.16 20.78
CA GLU A 170 -17.91 -5.95 20.14
C GLU A 170 -18.74 -6.30 18.92
N LEU A 171 -19.88 -5.63 18.78
CA LEU A 171 -20.71 -5.62 17.58
C LEU A 171 -20.82 -4.17 17.12
N SER A 172 -20.51 -3.91 15.87
CA SER A 172 -20.57 -2.56 15.30
C SER A 172 -21.37 -2.58 14.01
N PHE A 173 -22.29 -1.62 13.89
CA PHE A 173 -23.12 -1.41 12.72
C PHE A 173 -23.05 0.06 12.32
N ASN A 174 -22.72 0.33 11.07
CA ASN A 174 -22.69 1.68 10.53
C ASN A 174 -23.52 1.72 9.25
N GLY A 175 -24.27 2.78 9.04
CA GLY A 175 -25.05 3.01 7.84
C GLY A 175 -24.77 4.39 7.26
N GLY A 176 -24.76 4.51 5.94
CA GLY A 176 -24.46 5.74 5.23
C GLY A 176 -25.28 5.92 3.95
N MET A 177 -24.97 6.98 3.21
CA MET A 177 -25.57 7.26 1.90
C MET A 177 -25.16 6.18 0.88
N TYR A 178 -25.91 6.08 -0.19
CA TYR A 178 -25.68 5.12 -1.29
C TYR A 178 -25.65 3.67 -0.81
N ASN A 179 -26.59 3.31 0.08
CA ASN A 179 -26.71 1.97 0.65
C ASN A 179 -25.39 1.46 1.24
N THR A 180 -24.61 2.36 1.84
CA THR A 180 -23.35 1.98 2.49
C THR A 180 -23.67 1.42 3.87
N PHE A 181 -23.29 0.15 4.11
CA PHE A 181 -23.43 -0.52 5.39
C PHE A 181 -22.13 -1.20 5.77
N ARG A 182 -21.75 -1.08 7.04
CA ARG A 182 -20.66 -1.81 7.67
C ARG A 182 -21.17 -2.60 8.84
N GLU A 183 -20.85 -3.87 8.86
CA GLU A 183 -21.17 -4.80 9.94
C GLU A 183 -19.86 -5.44 10.42
N MET A 184 -19.63 -5.42 11.74
CA MET A 184 -18.41 -5.97 12.33
C MET A 184 -18.72 -6.70 13.63
N VAL A 185 -18.12 -7.88 13.76
CA VAL A 185 -18.05 -8.66 14.98
C VAL A 185 -16.58 -8.79 15.38
N ASN A 186 -16.25 -8.46 16.61
CA ASN A 186 -14.91 -8.59 17.15
C ASN A 186 -14.95 -9.26 18.53
N ALA A 187 -14.01 -10.16 18.78
CA ALA A 187 -13.86 -10.86 20.03
C ALA A 187 -12.39 -10.84 20.47
N HIS A 188 -12.14 -10.37 21.67
CA HIS A 188 -10.88 -10.52 22.38
C HIS A 188 -11.10 -11.48 23.55
N ILE A 189 -10.33 -12.57 23.61
CA ILE A 189 -10.49 -13.66 24.56
C ILE A 189 -9.20 -13.86 25.34
N VAL A 190 -9.29 -13.68 26.65
CA VAL A 190 -8.22 -14.00 27.59
C VAL A 190 -8.36 -15.46 28.00
N LEU A 191 -7.33 -16.23 27.74
CA LEU A 191 -7.25 -17.65 28.02
C LEU A 191 -6.28 -17.93 29.20
N PRO A 192 -6.40 -19.08 29.88
CA PRO A 192 -5.44 -19.47 30.91
C PRO A 192 -3.98 -19.54 30.39
N ASN A 193 -3.02 -19.55 31.31
CA ASN A 193 -1.60 -19.74 31.02
C ASN A 193 -1.01 -18.73 30.02
N GLN A 194 -1.42 -17.47 30.11
CA GLN A 194 -0.89 -16.35 29.30
C GLN A 194 -1.22 -16.42 27.81
N TRP A 195 -2.24 -17.19 27.43
CA TRP A 195 -2.74 -17.21 26.06
C TRP A 195 -3.76 -16.09 25.84
N ARG A 196 -3.77 -15.54 24.62
CA ARG A 196 -4.72 -14.55 24.11
C ARG A 196 -5.16 -14.94 22.71
N ALA A 197 -6.41 -14.72 22.40
CA ALA A 197 -6.94 -14.90 21.08
C ALA A 197 -7.78 -13.67 20.68
N ASN A 198 -7.64 -13.24 19.44
CA ASN A 198 -8.50 -12.24 18.82
C ASN A 198 -9.16 -12.82 17.59
N ALA A 199 -10.40 -12.43 17.32
CA ALA A 199 -11.09 -12.77 16.10
C ALA A 199 -12.00 -11.62 15.66
N ARG A 200 -11.93 -11.23 14.40
CA ARG A 200 -12.80 -10.23 13.79
C ARG A 200 -13.33 -10.74 12.46
N PHE A 201 -14.58 -10.43 12.19
CA PHE A 201 -15.18 -10.54 10.87
C PHE A 201 -15.89 -9.22 10.55
N SER A 202 -15.71 -8.71 9.34
CA SER A 202 -16.35 -7.48 8.88
C SER A 202 -16.89 -7.66 7.48
N LYS A 203 -18.05 -7.04 7.22
CA LYS A 203 -18.63 -6.89 5.91
C LYS A 203 -18.92 -5.42 5.64
N VAL A 204 -18.57 -4.95 4.43
CA VAL A 204 -18.88 -3.60 3.95
C VAL A 204 -19.51 -3.69 2.57
N ASN A 205 -20.66 -3.06 2.41
CA ASN A 205 -21.36 -2.95 1.14
C ASN A 205 -21.60 -1.46 0.84
N SER A 206 -21.56 -1.09 -0.43
CA SER A 206 -21.91 0.26 -0.91
C SER A 206 -22.33 0.20 -2.38
N ASP A 207 -23.28 1.05 -2.80
CA ASP A 207 -23.58 1.24 -4.23
C ASP A 207 -22.56 2.16 -4.92
N GLY A 208 -21.74 2.90 -4.14
CA GLY A 208 -20.85 3.93 -4.64
C GLY A 208 -21.56 5.23 -5.01
N PHE A 209 -20.82 6.34 -5.04
CA PHE A 209 -21.34 7.61 -5.55
C PHE A 209 -21.47 7.59 -7.08
N LEU A 210 -20.45 7.11 -7.77
CA LEU A 210 -20.49 6.96 -9.23
C LEU A 210 -21.38 5.78 -9.64
N TYR A 211 -21.99 5.84 -10.80
CA TYR A 211 -22.78 4.75 -11.33
C TYR A 211 -21.92 3.49 -11.55
N ARG A 212 -22.42 2.32 -11.20
CA ARG A 212 -21.76 1.02 -11.41
C ARG A 212 -20.45 0.80 -10.65
N THR A 213 -20.24 1.53 -9.54
CA THR A 213 -19.08 1.34 -8.66
C THR A 213 -19.43 0.66 -7.33
N ALA A 214 -20.46 -0.20 -7.35
CA ALA A 214 -20.87 -0.94 -6.16
C ALA A 214 -19.75 -1.82 -5.63
N SER A 215 -19.63 -1.88 -4.31
CA SER A 215 -18.64 -2.67 -3.59
C SER A 215 -19.30 -3.68 -2.67
N ASP A 216 -18.87 -4.93 -2.72
CA ASP A 216 -19.23 -6.01 -1.79
C ASP A 216 -17.94 -6.61 -1.23
N LEU A 217 -17.60 -6.23 0.00
CA LEU A 217 -16.31 -6.47 0.63
C LEU A 217 -16.51 -7.22 1.93
N TYR A 218 -15.67 -8.22 2.19
CA TYR A 218 -15.56 -8.80 3.51
C TYR A 218 -14.12 -9.08 3.90
N SER A 219 -13.86 -9.04 5.20
CA SER A 219 -12.55 -9.33 5.73
C SER A 219 -12.65 -10.02 7.07
N TYR A 220 -11.58 -10.73 7.40
CA TYR A 220 -11.43 -11.43 8.66
C TYR A 220 -10.02 -11.21 9.22
N TYR A 221 -9.93 -11.32 10.52
CA TYR A 221 -8.67 -11.30 11.27
C TYR A 221 -8.76 -12.29 12.42
N GLY A 222 -7.70 -13.04 12.63
CA GLY A 222 -7.56 -13.91 13.79
C GLY A 222 -6.12 -13.96 14.24
N ASP A 223 -5.88 -13.93 15.56
CA ASP A 223 -4.60 -14.25 16.14
C ASP A 223 -4.72 -15.14 17.38
N LEU A 224 -3.69 -15.89 17.62
CA LEU A 224 -3.47 -16.66 18.84
C LEU A 224 -2.05 -16.40 19.30
N GLY A 225 -1.92 -15.82 20.50
CA GLY A 225 -0.63 -15.46 21.07
C GLY A 225 -0.40 -16.08 22.46
N TRP A 226 0.81 -16.54 22.69
CA TRP A 226 1.32 -16.87 24.03
C TRP A 226 2.27 -15.76 24.49
N TYR A 227 1.99 -15.20 25.66
CA TYR A 227 2.63 -14.00 26.18
C TYR A 227 3.38 -14.27 27.49
N GLY A 228 4.46 -15.05 27.41
CA GLY A 228 5.33 -15.33 28.54
C GLY A 228 6.19 -14.12 28.95
N ILE A 229 6.80 -14.20 30.13
CA ILE A 229 7.58 -13.09 30.75
C ILE A 229 8.76 -12.65 29.86
N LYS A 230 9.44 -13.60 29.21
CA LYS A 230 10.61 -13.30 28.35
C LYS A 230 10.36 -13.57 26.88
N THR A 231 9.31 -14.30 26.56
CA THR A 231 9.07 -14.77 25.19
C THR A 231 7.60 -14.57 24.86
N LYS A 232 7.34 -14.05 23.68
CA LYS A 232 6.01 -14.00 23.08
C LYS A 232 6.05 -14.74 21.75
N VAL A 233 5.02 -15.53 21.48
CA VAL A 233 4.83 -16.21 20.18
C VAL A 233 3.43 -15.92 19.73
N ILE A 234 3.28 -15.34 18.54
CA ILE A 234 1.97 -14.90 18.03
C ILE A 234 1.82 -15.42 16.60
N ALA A 235 0.81 -16.25 16.40
CA ALA A 235 0.36 -16.66 15.07
C ALA A 235 -0.83 -15.80 14.65
N ARG A 236 -0.80 -15.25 13.42
CA ARG A 236 -1.86 -14.42 12.85
C ARG A 236 -2.30 -14.97 11.52
N PHE A 237 -3.60 -14.91 11.25
CA PHE A 237 -4.20 -15.22 9.97
C PHE A 237 -5.28 -14.18 9.66
N PHE A 238 -5.18 -13.51 8.54
CA PHE A 238 -6.13 -12.47 8.15
C PHE A 238 -6.21 -12.36 6.63
N GLY A 239 -7.26 -11.71 6.16
CA GLY A 239 -7.46 -11.50 4.75
C GLY A 239 -8.82 -10.91 4.44
N GLY A 240 -9.12 -10.85 3.16
CA GLY A 240 -10.38 -10.35 2.66
C GLY A 240 -10.65 -10.79 1.24
N SER A 241 -11.83 -10.46 0.78
CA SER A 241 -12.22 -10.61 -0.61
C SER A 241 -13.10 -9.45 -1.01
N GLU A 242 -12.98 -9.09 -2.25
CA GLU A 242 -13.72 -8.00 -2.88
C GLU A 242 -14.47 -8.46 -4.13
N LYS A 243 -15.58 -7.78 -4.37
CA LYS A 243 -16.18 -7.60 -5.67
C LYS A 243 -16.55 -6.15 -5.82
N THR A 244 -15.85 -5.43 -6.69
CA THR A 244 -16.04 -3.98 -6.89
C THR A 244 -16.36 -3.66 -8.34
N GLY A 245 -17.31 -2.74 -8.55
CA GLY A 245 -17.52 -2.13 -9.85
C GLY A 245 -16.37 -1.19 -10.20
N MET A 246 -15.94 -1.15 -11.45
CA MET A 246 -14.82 -0.35 -11.89
C MET A 246 -15.22 1.13 -12.01
N GLY A 247 -14.40 2.02 -11.44
CA GLY A 247 -14.46 3.47 -11.62
C GLY A 247 -13.13 4.04 -12.07
N TRP A 248 -12.31 3.23 -12.76
CA TRP A 248 -10.92 3.56 -13.11
C TRP A 248 -10.78 4.50 -14.29
N ASP A 249 -11.79 4.50 -15.18
CA ASP A 249 -11.80 5.39 -16.34
C ASP A 249 -12.08 6.82 -15.86
N GLY A 250 -11.23 7.76 -16.22
CA GLY A 250 -11.40 9.16 -15.88
C GLY A 250 -12.57 9.82 -16.63
N VAL A 251 -12.98 10.98 -16.15
CA VAL A 251 -13.95 11.85 -16.83
C VAL A 251 -13.34 13.23 -17.01
N ASP A 252 -13.86 14.01 -17.97
CA ASP A 252 -13.43 15.37 -18.18
C ASP A 252 -13.81 16.28 -16.98
N TYR A 253 -13.15 17.45 -16.94
CA TYR A 253 -13.33 18.44 -15.86
C TYR A 253 -14.79 18.87 -15.68
N ASN A 254 -15.53 19.11 -16.78
CA ASN A 254 -16.91 19.57 -16.71
C ASN A 254 -17.81 18.52 -16.08
N THR A 255 -17.64 17.26 -16.47
CA THR A 255 -18.37 16.11 -15.89
C THR A 255 -18.04 15.96 -14.41
N ALA A 256 -16.74 15.99 -14.04
CA ALA A 256 -16.32 15.84 -12.65
C ALA A 256 -16.93 16.90 -11.71
N TYR A 257 -17.08 18.13 -12.20
CA TYR A 257 -17.61 19.25 -11.42
C TYR A 257 -19.09 19.56 -11.68
N GLY A 258 -19.75 18.86 -12.59
CA GLY A 258 -21.17 19.08 -12.93
C GLY A 258 -21.42 20.42 -13.61
N ILE A 259 -20.46 20.92 -14.40
CA ILE A 259 -20.56 22.17 -15.13
C ILE A 259 -21.53 21.97 -16.28
N ASP A 260 -22.35 23.00 -16.56
CA ASP A 260 -23.38 23.01 -17.60
C ASP A 260 -24.41 21.86 -17.49
N GLY A 261 -24.62 21.34 -16.26
CA GLY A 261 -25.58 20.26 -15.98
C GLY A 261 -25.07 18.86 -16.28
N ALA A 262 -23.77 18.69 -16.48
CA ALA A 262 -23.14 17.37 -16.60
C ALA A 262 -23.37 16.52 -15.34
N ASP A 263 -23.60 15.21 -15.54
CA ASP A 263 -23.88 14.30 -14.41
C ASP A 263 -22.58 13.89 -13.71
N ARG A 264 -22.37 14.39 -12.51
CA ARG A 264 -21.21 14.08 -11.66
C ARG A 264 -21.10 12.61 -11.25
N ARG A 265 -22.16 11.85 -11.44
CA ARG A 265 -22.18 10.41 -11.15
C ARG A 265 -21.83 9.56 -12.38
N TYR A 266 -21.60 10.19 -13.51
CA TYR A 266 -21.26 9.49 -14.75
C TYR A 266 -19.95 8.71 -14.57
N ASN A 267 -19.98 7.47 -15.06
CA ASN A 267 -18.85 6.56 -15.10
C ASN A 267 -18.82 5.87 -16.47
N PRO A 268 -17.80 6.04 -17.30
CA PRO A 268 -17.71 5.45 -18.64
C PRO A 268 -17.42 3.94 -18.61
N ALA A 269 -17.05 3.38 -17.47
CA ALA A 269 -16.69 1.96 -17.37
C ALA A 269 -17.82 1.04 -17.85
N GLY A 270 -17.47 0.12 -18.76
CA GLY A 270 -18.41 -0.82 -19.37
C GLY A 270 -19.32 -0.23 -20.45
N GLU A 271 -19.10 1.01 -20.88
CA GLU A 271 -19.85 1.63 -21.97
C GLU A 271 -19.57 0.95 -23.31
N TYR A 272 -20.63 0.67 -24.07
CA TYR A 272 -20.51 0.17 -25.44
C TYR A 272 -21.67 0.65 -26.31
N THR A 273 -21.43 0.71 -27.63
CA THR A 273 -22.44 1.09 -28.61
C THR A 273 -23.26 -0.13 -29.01
N THR A 274 -24.57 0.02 -29.00
CA THR A 274 -25.55 -0.95 -29.50
C THR A 274 -26.52 -0.25 -30.47
N ILE A 275 -27.33 -1.02 -31.15
CA ILE A 275 -28.33 -0.49 -32.08
C ILE A 275 -29.72 -0.47 -31.40
N ALA A 276 -30.34 0.70 -31.34
CA ALA A 276 -31.68 0.90 -30.80
C ALA A 276 -32.74 0.26 -31.74
N ALA A 277 -33.97 0.14 -31.24
CA ALA A 277 -35.09 -0.46 -32.02
C ALA A 277 -35.45 0.33 -33.29
N ASP A 278 -35.10 1.60 -33.37
CA ASP A 278 -35.29 2.45 -34.55
C ASP A 278 -34.09 2.43 -35.53
N GLY A 279 -33.07 1.61 -35.23
CA GLY A 279 -31.88 1.48 -36.05
C GLY A 279 -30.78 2.54 -35.77
N SER A 280 -30.97 3.45 -34.81
CA SER A 280 -29.96 4.41 -34.40
C SER A 280 -28.96 3.81 -33.43
N ASP A 281 -27.77 4.41 -33.36
CA ASP A 281 -26.78 4.07 -32.33
C ASP A 281 -27.31 4.43 -30.93
N SER A 282 -27.13 3.53 -29.98
CA SER A 282 -27.53 3.70 -28.59
C SER A 282 -26.40 3.29 -27.67
N THR A 283 -26.29 3.95 -26.53
CA THR A 283 -25.32 3.64 -25.49
C THR A 283 -25.90 2.59 -24.54
N ALA A 284 -25.14 1.53 -24.29
CA ALA A 284 -25.42 0.53 -23.28
C ALA A 284 -24.21 0.33 -22.36
N TYR A 285 -24.44 -0.35 -21.22
CA TYR A 285 -23.41 -0.58 -20.22
C TYR A 285 -23.33 -2.05 -19.86
N TYR A 286 -22.13 -2.61 -19.87
CA TYR A 286 -21.88 -3.96 -19.42
C TYR A 286 -22.01 -4.04 -17.88
N PRO A 287 -22.95 -4.85 -17.36
CA PRO A 287 -23.31 -4.80 -15.94
C PRO A 287 -22.28 -5.46 -15.03
N ASN A 288 -21.39 -6.32 -15.56
CA ASN A 288 -20.42 -7.07 -14.78
C ASN A 288 -18.97 -6.58 -15.03
N GLN A 289 -18.79 -5.29 -15.30
CA GLN A 289 -17.48 -4.66 -15.35
C GLN A 289 -16.96 -4.52 -13.92
N THR A 290 -16.36 -5.59 -13.40
CA THR A 290 -16.01 -5.71 -11.98
C THR A 290 -14.62 -6.26 -11.78
N ASP A 291 -13.99 -5.86 -10.67
CA ASP A 291 -12.83 -6.53 -10.10
C ASP A 291 -13.28 -7.52 -9.01
N ASN A 292 -12.64 -8.67 -8.96
CA ASN A 292 -12.92 -9.75 -8.03
C ASN A 292 -11.58 -10.32 -7.55
N TYR A 293 -11.21 -10.08 -6.31
CA TYR A 293 -9.94 -10.52 -5.77
C TYR A 293 -10.07 -10.97 -4.33
N ALA A 294 -9.25 -11.93 -3.94
CA ALA A 294 -9.13 -12.38 -2.56
C ALA A 294 -7.67 -12.46 -2.15
N GLN A 295 -7.36 -11.99 -0.95
CA GLN A 295 -6.01 -12.02 -0.39
C GLN A 295 -6.01 -12.57 1.03
N GLN A 296 -5.02 -13.41 1.33
CA GLN A 296 -4.85 -14.08 2.62
C GLN A 296 -3.42 -13.95 3.10
N HIS A 297 -3.25 -13.71 4.41
CA HIS A 297 -1.97 -13.52 5.05
C HIS A 297 -1.84 -14.43 6.26
N ALA A 298 -0.69 -15.04 6.41
CA ALA A 298 -0.28 -15.77 7.60
C ALA A 298 1.04 -15.20 8.13
N GLN A 299 1.12 -14.96 9.44
CA GLN A 299 2.32 -14.44 10.09
C GLN A 299 2.58 -15.22 11.37
N LEU A 300 3.85 -15.56 11.63
CA LEU A 300 4.30 -16.14 12.89
C LEU A 300 5.42 -15.27 13.45
N THR A 301 5.15 -14.62 14.58
CA THR A 301 6.07 -13.69 15.24
C THR A 301 6.60 -14.30 16.53
N LEU A 302 7.91 -14.29 16.69
CA LEU A 302 8.63 -14.61 17.93
C LEU A 302 9.30 -13.33 18.44
N ILE A 303 9.05 -12.97 19.70
CA ILE A 303 9.75 -11.90 20.40
C ILE A 303 10.38 -12.52 21.64
N HIS A 304 11.69 -12.30 21.84
CA HIS A 304 12.41 -12.87 22.96
C HIS A 304 13.34 -11.85 23.62
N ARG A 305 13.16 -11.66 24.93
CA ARG A 305 14.07 -10.88 25.77
C ARG A 305 15.25 -11.75 26.20
N LEU A 306 16.36 -11.62 25.49
CA LEU A 306 17.59 -12.37 25.80
C LEU A 306 18.21 -11.91 27.12
N SER A 307 18.16 -10.60 27.39
CA SER A 307 18.66 -9.97 28.63
C SER A 307 17.90 -8.67 28.92
N THR A 308 18.25 -7.96 29.99
CA THR A 308 17.70 -6.63 30.30
C THR A 308 18.02 -5.57 29.23
N ARG A 309 19.00 -5.84 28.36
CA ARG A 309 19.45 -4.93 27.30
C ARG A 309 19.18 -5.43 25.90
N TRP A 310 19.03 -6.73 25.69
CA TRP A 310 18.86 -7.33 24.38
C TRP A 310 17.47 -7.90 24.17
N ASN A 311 16.83 -7.45 23.12
CA ASN A 311 15.57 -7.99 22.61
C ASN A 311 15.77 -8.47 21.18
N LEU A 312 15.20 -9.63 20.88
CA LEU A 312 15.20 -10.25 19.56
C LEU A 312 13.76 -10.34 19.06
N SER A 313 13.55 -10.08 17.79
CA SER A 313 12.29 -10.34 17.10
C SER A 313 12.52 -11.06 15.78
N ALA A 314 11.61 -11.96 15.43
CA ALA A 314 11.60 -12.63 14.14
C ALA A 314 10.16 -12.86 13.72
N THR A 315 9.83 -12.52 12.47
CA THR A 315 8.52 -12.78 11.88
C THR A 315 8.69 -13.51 10.57
N ALA A 316 8.11 -14.70 10.44
CA ALA A 316 7.92 -15.38 9.17
C ALA A 316 6.53 -15.04 8.63
N HIS A 317 6.41 -14.90 7.31
CA HIS A 317 5.15 -14.55 6.68
C HIS A 317 4.92 -15.26 5.35
N TYR A 318 3.64 -15.40 5.00
CA TYR A 318 3.17 -15.87 3.72
C TYR A 318 1.90 -15.13 3.33
N THR A 319 1.83 -14.67 2.09
CA THR A 319 0.65 -14.06 1.49
C THR A 319 0.31 -14.77 0.20
N HIS A 320 -0.96 -15.05 -0.01
CA HIS A 320 -1.51 -15.54 -1.27
C HIS A 320 -2.63 -14.62 -1.71
N GLY A 321 -2.61 -14.23 -2.96
CA GLY A 321 -3.64 -13.42 -3.58
C GLY A 321 -4.02 -13.99 -4.94
N ALA A 322 -5.33 -14.08 -5.23
CA ALA A 322 -5.81 -14.53 -6.52
C ALA A 322 -7.14 -13.85 -6.89
N GLY A 323 -7.27 -13.54 -8.17
CA GLY A 323 -8.49 -12.92 -8.69
C GLY A 323 -8.40 -12.52 -10.14
N TYR A 324 -9.37 -11.75 -10.56
CA TYR A 324 -9.45 -11.23 -11.93
C TYR A 324 -10.33 -9.99 -11.99
N TYR A 325 -10.05 -9.13 -12.93
CA TYR A 325 -11.04 -8.15 -13.37
C TYR A 325 -11.64 -8.53 -14.73
N GLU A 326 -12.93 -8.20 -14.93
CA GLU A 326 -13.69 -8.52 -16.12
C GLU A 326 -14.10 -7.25 -16.84
N GLN A 327 -13.84 -7.20 -18.16
CA GLN A 327 -14.21 -6.08 -19.02
C GLN A 327 -14.88 -6.55 -20.30
N TYR A 328 -15.77 -5.70 -20.83
CA TYR A 328 -16.35 -5.84 -22.14
C TYR A 328 -15.95 -4.64 -23.00
N LYS A 329 -14.99 -4.84 -23.90
CA LYS A 329 -14.41 -3.76 -24.72
C LYS A 329 -14.24 -4.20 -26.16
N ARG A 330 -14.24 -3.22 -27.08
CA ARG A 330 -13.98 -3.42 -28.49
C ARG A 330 -12.48 -3.32 -28.77
N LYS A 331 -11.86 -4.44 -29.08
CA LYS A 331 -10.42 -4.55 -29.41
C LYS A 331 -10.25 -5.22 -30.77
N LYS A 332 -9.06 -5.09 -31.37
CA LYS A 332 -8.67 -5.83 -32.58
C LYS A 332 -8.55 -7.32 -32.26
N LEU A 333 -8.77 -8.20 -33.26
CA LEU A 333 -8.58 -9.64 -33.10
C LEU A 333 -7.13 -10.01 -32.75
N SER A 334 -6.16 -9.25 -33.25
CA SER A 334 -4.74 -9.42 -32.93
C SER A 334 -4.45 -9.20 -31.43
N TYR A 335 -5.20 -8.33 -30.75
CA TYR A 335 -5.06 -8.13 -29.31
C TYR A 335 -5.31 -9.40 -28.49
N TRP A 336 -6.20 -10.27 -28.96
CA TRP A 336 -6.46 -11.56 -28.35
C TRP A 336 -5.66 -12.71 -28.96
N GLY A 337 -4.61 -12.43 -29.74
CA GLY A 337 -3.82 -13.46 -30.41
C GLY A 337 -4.57 -14.24 -31.49
N LEU A 338 -5.74 -13.73 -31.94
CA LEU A 338 -6.59 -14.40 -32.92
C LEU A 338 -6.18 -14.11 -34.36
N LEU A 339 -5.24 -13.21 -34.57
CA LEU A 339 -4.69 -12.89 -35.88
C LEU A 339 -3.17 -12.78 -35.80
N GLY A 340 -2.46 -13.62 -36.54
CA GLY A 340 -1.00 -13.56 -36.69
C GLY A 340 -0.62 -13.63 -38.16
N ASN A 341 0.28 -12.76 -38.61
CA ASN A 341 0.75 -12.71 -40.01
C ASN A 341 -0.40 -12.66 -41.06
N GLY A 342 -1.50 -11.96 -40.74
CA GLY A 342 -2.68 -11.90 -41.61
C GLY A 342 -3.53 -13.17 -41.62
N GLN A 343 -3.32 -14.08 -40.69
CA GLN A 343 -4.09 -15.33 -40.56
C GLN A 343 -4.87 -15.36 -39.24
N LEU A 344 -6.15 -15.74 -39.31
CA LEU A 344 -7.01 -15.92 -38.14
C LEU A 344 -6.79 -17.32 -37.53
N ALA A 345 -6.58 -17.36 -36.21
CA ALA A 345 -6.66 -18.60 -35.45
C ALA A 345 -8.14 -19.02 -35.29
N ILE A 346 -8.48 -20.24 -35.65
CA ILE A 346 -9.82 -20.81 -35.48
C ILE A 346 -9.77 -21.84 -34.35
N GLY A 347 -10.85 -22.03 -33.62
CA GLY A 347 -10.91 -22.87 -32.42
C GLY A 347 -10.55 -24.36 -32.59
N ASN A 348 -10.39 -24.85 -33.81
CA ASN A 348 -9.86 -26.17 -34.12
C ASN A 348 -8.36 -26.18 -34.50
N GLY A 349 -7.67 -25.07 -34.31
CA GLY A 349 -6.25 -24.91 -34.68
C GLY A 349 -5.98 -24.65 -36.18
N GLN A 350 -7.01 -24.50 -37.00
CA GLN A 350 -6.87 -24.12 -38.40
C GLN A 350 -6.64 -22.59 -38.49
N LEU A 351 -5.82 -22.19 -39.48
CA LEU A 351 -5.58 -20.78 -39.81
C LEU A 351 -6.37 -20.41 -41.06
N ALA A 352 -7.03 -19.27 -41.04
CA ALA A 352 -7.72 -18.71 -42.20
C ALA A 352 -7.18 -17.29 -42.48
N ILE A 353 -7.18 -16.86 -43.74
CA ILE A 353 -6.84 -15.48 -44.13
C ILE A 353 -7.99 -14.57 -43.64
N GLY A 354 -7.66 -13.50 -42.92
CA GLY A 354 -8.64 -12.54 -42.42
C GLY A 354 -8.07 -11.15 -42.20
N GLU A 355 -8.98 -10.20 -42.01
CA GLU A 355 -8.64 -8.84 -41.64
C GLU A 355 -8.54 -8.67 -40.13
N ASP A 356 -7.65 -7.80 -39.65
CA ASP A 356 -7.55 -7.43 -38.23
C ASP A 356 -8.68 -6.47 -37.84
N ARG A 357 -9.90 -7.00 -37.86
CA ARG A 357 -11.11 -6.25 -37.50
C ARG A 357 -11.25 -6.11 -35.99
N LYS A 358 -12.00 -5.11 -35.56
CA LYS A 358 -12.36 -4.92 -34.16
C LYS A 358 -13.66 -5.65 -33.85
N ALA A 359 -13.71 -6.38 -32.75
CA ALA A 359 -14.90 -7.02 -32.20
C ALA A 359 -15.03 -6.68 -30.70
N TYR A 360 -16.25 -6.76 -30.17
CA TYR A 360 -16.44 -6.72 -28.72
C TYR A 360 -16.11 -8.08 -28.12
N GLY A 361 -15.35 -8.07 -27.04
CA GLY A 361 -15.00 -9.26 -26.29
C GLY A 361 -15.20 -9.06 -24.79
N MET A 362 -15.78 -10.07 -24.12
CA MET A 362 -15.77 -10.18 -22.69
C MET A 362 -14.52 -10.95 -22.28
N TYR A 363 -13.61 -10.30 -21.59
CA TYR A 363 -12.34 -10.89 -21.21
C TYR A 363 -12.02 -10.62 -19.75
N ARG A 364 -11.20 -11.49 -19.17
CA ARG A 364 -10.68 -11.38 -17.82
C ARG A 364 -9.16 -11.28 -17.86
N LYS A 365 -8.60 -10.41 -17.03
CA LYS A 365 -7.17 -10.44 -16.71
C LYS A 365 -7.03 -10.94 -15.28
N HIS A 366 -6.27 -12.02 -15.14
CA HIS A 366 -6.09 -12.76 -13.90
C HIS A 366 -4.74 -12.46 -13.27
N LEU A 367 -4.72 -12.50 -11.95
CA LEU A 367 -3.53 -12.52 -11.13
C LEU A 367 -3.63 -13.67 -10.12
N ASP A 368 -2.54 -14.45 -10.00
CA ASP A 368 -2.35 -15.44 -8.93
C ASP A 368 -0.95 -15.27 -8.40
N ASN A 369 -0.80 -14.85 -7.14
CA ASN A 369 0.48 -14.49 -6.58
C ASN A 369 0.74 -15.07 -5.19
N HIS A 370 2.02 -15.32 -4.93
CA HIS A 370 2.55 -15.79 -3.66
C HIS A 370 3.69 -14.87 -3.21
N PHE A 371 3.65 -14.44 -1.96
CA PHE A 371 4.69 -13.63 -1.34
C PHE A 371 5.03 -14.19 0.04
N PHE A 372 6.29 -14.51 0.28
CA PHE A 372 6.72 -15.08 1.54
C PHE A 372 8.14 -14.65 1.91
N GLY A 373 8.44 -14.74 3.19
CA GLY A 373 9.75 -14.35 3.67
C GLY A 373 9.85 -14.28 5.18
N GLY A 374 10.84 -13.52 5.62
CA GLY A 374 11.08 -13.31 7.04
C GLY A 374 11.76 -11.97 7.31
N VAL A 375 11.42 -11.44 8.47
CA VAL A 375 12.01 -10.21 9.03
C VAL A 375 12.61 -10.54 10.38
N VAL A 376 13.82 -10.05 10.64
CA VAL A 376 14.52 -10.27 11.91
C VAL A 376 15.11 -8.97 12.42
N ALA A 377 15.10 -8.78 13.74
CA ALA A 377 15.79 -7.66 14.39
C ALA A 377 16.34 -8.03 15.76
N ALA A 378 17.48 -7.45 16.09
CA ALA A 378 18.11 -7.51 17.40
C ALA A 378 18.29 -6.08 17.90
N LYS A 379 17.72 -5.74 19.05
CA LYS A 379 17.77 -4.42 19.66
C LYS A 379 18.53 -4.45 20.96
N TYR A 380 19.57 -3.64 21.05
CA TYR A 380 20.31 -3.33 22.27
C TYR A 380 19.89 -1.99 22.83
N ILE A 381 19.52 -1.94 24.10
CA ILE A 381 19.02 -0.75 24.79
C ILE A 381 19.94 -0.44 25.96
N SER A 382 20.51 0.77 25.98
CA SER A 382 21.26 1.30 27.12
C SER A 382 21.00 2.80 27.27
N GLU A 383 21.40 3.40 28.41
CA GLU A 383 21.19 4.84 28.61
C GLU A 383 21.87 5.76 27.59
N PRO A 384 23.17 5.55 27.24
CA PRO A 384 23.78 6.44 26.26
C PRO A 384 23.44 6.07 24.81
N VAL A 385 23.22 4.78 24.51
CA VAL A 385 23.11 4.31 23.12
C VAL A 385 22.08 3.19 23.00
N ASP A 386 21.18 3.33 22.05
CA ASP A 386 20.37 2.21 21.55
C ASP A 386 20.89 1.81 20.17
N VAL A 387 21.06 0.51 19.93
CA VAL A 387 21.47 -0.04 18.64
C VAL A 387 20.44 -1.06 18.17
N GLN A 388 20.09 -1.02 16.91
CA GLN A 388 19.27 -2.02 16.28
C GLN A 388 19.94 -2.53 15.02
N LEU A 389 20.08 -3.85 14.94
CA LEU A 389 20.50 -4.56 13.75
C LEU A 389 19.31 -5.36 13.25
N GLY A 390 19.12 -5.39 11.96
CA GLY A 390 18.02 -6.17 11.40
C GLY A 390 18.15 -6.39 9.90
N GLY A 391 17.15 -7.06 9.35
CA GLY A 391 17.06 -7.34 7.95
C GLY A 391 15.82 -8.14 7.62
N ALA A 392 15.56 -8.25 6.31
CA ALA A 392 14.48 -9.05 5.76
C ALA A 392 14.95 -9.74 4.50
N ALA A 393 14.33 -10.87 4.19
CA ALA A 393 14.46 -11.56 2.92
C ALA A 393 13.08 -12.04 2.49
N ASN A 394 12.65 -11.61 1.31
CA ASN A 394 11.33 -11.87 0.78
C ASN A 394 11.43 -12.39 -0.66
N TYR A 395 10.51 -13.25 -1.02
CA TYR A 395 10.38 -13.79 -2.35
C TYR A 395 8.93 -13.73 -2.82
N TYR A 396 8.75 -13.29 -4.05
CA TYR A 396 7.47 -13.16 -4.73
C TYR A 396 7.46 -14.01 -5.99
N MET A 397 6.31 -14.61 -6.28
CA MET A 397 5.96 -15.25 -7.55
C MET A 397 4.57 -14.80 -7.93
N GLY A 398 4.37 -14.42 -9.19
CA GLY A 398 3.07 -14.00 -9.70
C GLY A 398 2.86 -14.48 -11.12
N ASP A 399 1.69 -15.07 -11.37
CA ASP A 399 1.19 -15.45 -12.69
C ASP A 399 0.14 -14.44 -13.14
N HIS A 400 0.34 -13.85 -14.32
CA HIS A 400 -0.61 -12.96 -14.96
C HIS A 400 -1.06 -13.59 -16.28
N PHE A 401 -2.37 -13.75 -16.47
CA PHE A 401 -2.89 -14.32 -17.70
C PHE A 401 -4.25 -13.74 -18.05
N GLY A 402 -4.56 -13.71 -19.34
CA GLY A 402 -5.83 -13.22 -19.84
C GLY A 402 -6.67 -14.32 -20.47
N THR A 403 -7.97 -14.34 -20.16
CA THR A 403 -8.93 -15.24 -20.79
C THR A 403 -10.00 -14.46 -21.54
N LEU A 404 -10.28 -14.86 -22.78
CA LEU A 404 -11.42 -14.37 -23.56
C LEU A 404 -12.58 -15.34 -23.37
N ASN A 405 -13.64 -14.86 -22.75
CA ASN A 405 -14.78 -15.68 -22.34
C ASN A 405 -15.96 -15.58 -23.31
N TYR A 406 -16.04 -14.48 -24.05
CA TYR A 406 -17.03 -14.24 -25.11
C TYR A 406 -16.43 -13.32 -26.18
N LEU A 407 -16.74 -13.57 -27.43
CA LEU A 407 -16.39 -12.73 -28.55
C LEU A 407 -17.63 -12.52 -29.44
N GLU A 408 -17.95 -11.27 -29.73
CA GLU A 408 -19.00 -10.90 -30.67
C GLU A 408 -18.47 -10.99 -32.11
N ASP A 409 -18.20 -12.21 -32.54
CA ASP A 409 -17.66 -12.54 -33.86
C ASP A 409 -18.12 -13.93 -34.28
N SER A 410 -17.97 -14.26 -35.56
CA SER A 410 -18.26 -15.59 -36.11
C SER A 410 -17.22 -16.67 -35.74
N LEU A 411 -16.13 -16.28 -35.06
CA LEU A 411 -15.11 -17.22 -34.64
C LEU A 411 -15.59 -18.07 -33.45
N ILE A 412 -15.36 -19.37 -33.53
CA ILE A 412 -15.66 -20.32 -32.45
C ILE A 412 -14.37 -20.52 -31.65
N LEU A 413 -14.38 -20.10 -30.40
CA LEU A 413 -13.23 -20.21 -29.49
C LEU A 413 -13.51 -21.27 -28.40
N PRO A 414 -12.44 -21.88 -27.84
CA PRO A 414 -12.57 -22.68 -26.62
C PRO A 414 -13.11 -21.83 -25.47
N ILE A 415 -13.79 -22.46 -24.55
CA ILE A 415 -14.23 -21.80 -23.31
C ILE A 415 -12.99 -21.34 -22.54
N ASN A 416 -13.00 -20.08 -22.07
CA ASN A 416 -11.86 -19.46 -21.39
C ASN A 416 -10.58 -19.50 -22.23
N TYR A 417 -10.66 -19.11 -23.50
CA TYR A 417 -9.50 -19.04 -24.39
C TYR A 417 -8.43 -18.11 -23.78
N GLU A 418 -7.27 -18.69 -23.39
CA GLU A 418 -6.16 -17.92 -22.84
C GLU A 418 -5.39 -17.22 -23.98
N TYR A 419 -5.36 -15.89 -23.95
CA TYR A 419 -4.79 -15.09 -25.05
C TYR A 419 -3.42 -14.48 -24.69
N TYR A 420 -3.05 -14.40 -23.41
CA TYR A 420 -1.70 -14.10 -22.96
C TYR A 420 -1.39 -14.73 -21.60
N ARG A 421 -0.10 -14.92 -21.35
CA ARG A 421 0.45 -15.29 -20.04
C ARG A 421 1.83 -14.70 -19.84
N ASN A 422 2.11 -14.27 -18.63
CA ASN A 422 3.46 -14.00 -18.15
C ASN A 422 3.59 -14.40 -16.68
N ASP A 423 4.80 -14.75 -16.29
CA ASP A 423 5.18 -15.02 -14.91
C ASP A 423 6.23 -14.01 -14.44
N ALA A 424 6.20 -13.70 -13.16
CA ALA A 424 7.15 -12.82 -12.52
C ALA A 424 7.70 -13.43 -11.23
N LYS A 425 8.97 -13.12 -10.95
CA LYS A 425 9.65 -13.49 -9.70
C LYS A 425 10.42 -12.30 -9.20
N LYS A 426 10.32 -12.03 -7.88
CA LYS A 426 11.07 -10.95 -7.28
C LYS A 426 11.69 -11.40 -5.95
N THR A 427 12.99 -11.17 -5.83
CA THR A 427 13.72 -11.30 -4.57
C THR A 427 13.99 -9.91 -4.03
N ASP A 428 13.69 -9.67 -2.76
CA ASP A 428 13.99 -8.43 -2.04
C ASP A 428 14.64 -8.78 -0.71
N ALA A 429 15.91 -8.44 -0.54
CA ALA A 429 16.65 -8.70 0.67
C ALA A 429 17.36 -7.44 1.16
N ASN A 430 17.34 -7.22 2.47
CA ASN A 430 18.04 -6.09 3.06
C ASN A 430 18.67 -6.43 4.40
N ILE A 431 19.69 -5.67 4.75
CA ILE A 431 20.27 -5.61 6.09
C ILE A 431 20.43 -4.15 6.49
N TYR A 432 20.26 -3.86 7.77
CA TYR A 432 20.47 -2.52 8.30
C TYR A 432 21.09 -2.51 9.69
N ALA A 433 21.77 -1.40 9.99
CA ALA A 433 22.28 -1.06 11.30
C ALA A 433 21.86 0.36 11.64
N LYS A 434 21.21 0.54 12.78
CA LYS A 434 20.72 1.81 13.28
C LYS A 434 21.23 2.05 14.69
N ALA A 435 21.73 3.23 14.96
CA ALA A 435 22.17 3.66 16.29
C ALA A 435 21.47 4.97 16.65
N TYR A 436 21.10 5.08 17.89
CA TYR A 436 20.56 6.29 18.51
C TYR A 436 21.40 6.62 19.73
N TRP A 437 22.10 7.74 19.71
CA TRP A 437 23.03 8.16 20.76
C TRP A 437 22.52 9.41 21.47
N ARG A 438 22.30 9.31 22.79
CA ARG A 438 21.94 10.42 23.69
C ARG A 438 23.23 11.07 24.20
N ILE A 439 23.67 12.13 23.50
CA ILE A 439 24.89 12.86 23.82
C ILE A 439 24.72 13.66 25.12
N ILE A 440 23.55 14.32 25.25
CA ILE A 440 23.13 15.02 26.47
C ILE A 440 21.79 14.36 26.86
N ASN A 441 21.71 13.89 28.10
CA ASN A 441 20.51 13.27 28.65
C ASN A 441 20.24 13.83 30.06
N ARG A 442 19.72 15.04 30.11
CA ARG A 442 19.33 15.72 31.35
C ARG A 442 17.83 15.93 31.36
N ALA A 443 17.23 16.09 32.55
CA ALA A 443 15.79 16.22 32.71
C ALA A 443 15.13 17.33 31.86
N GLN A 444 15.82 18.42 31.60
CA GLN A 444 15.30 19.56 30.83
C GLN A 444 16.08 19.83 29.53
N GLU A 445 17.11 19.06 29.25
CA GLU A 445 17.99 19.28 28.10
C GLU A 445 18.42 17.92 27.52
N GLN A 446 18.11 17.67 26.28
CA GLN A 446 18.50 16.44 25.57
C GLN A 446 19.10 16.81 24.23
N LEU A 447 20.20 16.17 23.89
CA LEU A 447 20.82 16.21 22.57
C LEU A 447 21.02 14.78 22.11
N SER A 448 20.43 14.43 20.99
CA SER A 448 20.50 13.07 20.45
C SER A 448 20.88 13.09 18.98
N LEU A 449 21.68 12.10 18.59
CA LEU A 449 22.08 11.83 17.22
C LEU A 449 21.56 10.45 16.84
N TYR A 450 21.04 10.28 15.63
CA TYR A 450 20.84 8.96 15.05
C TYR A 450 21.60 8.81 13.73
N ALA A 451 22.00 7.58 13.45
CA ALA A 451 22.53 7.14 12.16
C ALA A 451 21.86 5.80 11.80
N ASP A 452 21.55 5.62 10.53
CA ASP A 452 20.89 4.44 10.00
C ASP A 452 21.48 4.12 8.63
N LEU A 453 22.03 2.94 8.49
CA LEU A 453 22.63 2.46 7.27
C LEU A 453 21.90 1.21 6.80
N GLN A 454 21.42 1.20 5.58
CA GLN A 454 20.77 0.05 4.97
C GLN A 454 21.41 -0.28 3.64
N TYR A 455 21.64 -1.57 3.43
CA TYR A 455 21.91 -2.14 2.12
C TYR A 455 20.72 -2.99 1.70
N ARG A 456 20.23 -2.83 0.46
CA ARG A 456 19.11 -3.56 -0.12
C ARG A 456 19.49 -4.10 -1.47
N TYR A 457 19.18 -5.37 -1.70
CA TYR A 457 19.29 -6.07 -2.96
C TYR A 457 17.90 -6.40 -3.49
N VAL A 458 17.63 -6.10 -4.76
CA VAL A 458 16.38 -6.45 -5.44
C VAL A 458 16.74 -7.11 -6.77
N ARG A 459 16.14 -8.27 -7.05
CA ARG A 459 16.18 -8.90 -8.36
C ARG A 459 14.75 -9.13 -8.85
N TYR A 460 14.48 -8.72 -10.07
CA TYR A 460 13.19 -8.88 -10.72
C TYR A 460 13.36 -9.62 -12.05
N GLU A 461 12.64 -10.71 -12.20
CA GLU A 461 12.60 -11.56 -13.38
C GLU A 461 11.16 -11.64 -13.86
N ARG A 462 10.95 -11.51 -15.16
CA ARG A 462 9.66 -11.65 -15.83
C ARG A 462 9.85 -12.37 -17.14
N ASN A 463 8.92 -13.27 -17.48
CA ASN A 463 8.91 -13.99 -18.74
C ASN A 463 7.50 -13.97 -19.33
N GLY A 464 7.42 -13.97 -20.67
CA GLY A 464 6.16 -14.04 -21.41
C GLY A 464 5.64 -12.68 -21.86
N MET A 465 4.43 -12.69 -22.35
CA MET A 465 3.83 -11.57 -23.10
C MET A 465 3.55 -10.36 -22.20
N ASN A 466 3.78 -9.18 -22.76
CA ASN A 466 3.27 -7.93 -22.25
C ASN A 466 1.78 -7.82 -22.56
N ASP A 467 0.95 -7.54 -21.56
CA ASP A 467 -0.49 -7.45 -21.67
C ASP A 467 -1.01 -6.10 -22.20
N GLU A 468 -0.13 -5.18 -22.57
CA GLU A 468 -0.45 -3.92 -23.25
C GLU A 468 -0.47 -4.08 -24.77
N ASP A 469 0.59 -4.62 -25.32
CA ASP A 469 0.84 -4.71 -26.77
C ASP A 469 0.92 -6.15 -27.31
N MET A 470 0.79 -7.15 -26.42
CA MET A 470 0.87 -8.58 -26.72
C MET A 470 2.21 -9.00 -27.33
N THR A 471 3.28 -8.26 -27.05
CA THR A 471 4.65 -8.63 -27.43
C THR A 471 5.34 -9.37 -26.29
N ASP A 472 6.37 -10.15 -26.63
CA ASP A 472 7.19 -10.78 -25.60
C ASP A 472 8.06 -9.73 -24.90
N LEU A 473 8.09 -9.76 -23.57
CA LEU A 473 8.88 -8.82 -22.75
C LEU A 473 9.57 -9.59 -21.60
N PRO A 474 10.61 -10.38 -21.90
CA PRO A 474 11.41 -10.99 -20.84
C PRO A 474 12.24 -9.91 -20.15
N LEU A 475 12.35 -9.98 -18.81
CA LEU A 475 13.16 -9.08 -18.00
C LEU A 475 13.97 -9.88 -17.00
N ASN A 476 15.22 -9.46 -16.78
CA ASN A 476 16.07 -9.96 -15.71
C ASN A 476 16.97 -8.81 -15.26
N VAL A 477 16.54 -8.11 -14.20
CA VAL A 477 17.20 -6.91 -13.71
C VAL A 477 17.50 -7.04 -12.21
N ASP A 478 18.63 -6.49 -11.79
CA ASP A 478 19.00 -6.45 -10.39
C ASP A 478 19.46 -5.06 -9.97
N PHE A 479 19.24 -4.76 -8.68
CA PHE A 479 19.54 -3.46 -8.08
C PHE A 479 20.24 -3.66 -6.75
N HIS A 480 21.24 -2.81 -6.51
CA HIS A 480 21.98 -2.73 -5.26
C HIS A 480 21.86 -1.32 -4.71
N PHE A 481 21.17 -1.17 -3.60
CA PHE A 481 20.88 0.13 -2.99
C PHE A 481 21.62 0.30 -1.67
N PHE A 482 22.20 1.48 -1.49
CA PHE A 482 22.73 1.90 -0.22
C PHE A 482 21.97 3.15 0.24
N ASN A 483 21.31 3.07 1.39
CA ASN A 483 20.38 4.06 1.91
C ASN A 483 20.87 4.60 3.27
N PRO A 484 21.83 5.52 3.31
CA PRO A 484 22.27 6.15 4.54
C PRO A 484 21.30 7.23 5.00
N LYS A 485 21.10 7.31 6.32
CA LYS A 485 20.25 8.33 6.96
C LYS A 485 20.90 8.77 8.26
N ALA A 486 20.78 10.06 8.59
CA ALA A 486 21.28 10.61 9.84
C ALA A 486 20.38 11.77 10.29
N GLY A 487 20.36 12.04 11.58
CA GLY A 487 19.65 13.18 12.11
C GLY A 487 20.05 13.53 13.52
N LEU A 488 19.76 14.77 13.88
CA LEU A 488 20.06 15.38 15.16
C LEU A 488 18.77 15.93 15.76
N THR A 489 18.62 15.78 17.07
CA THR A 489 17.51 16.36 17.83
C THR A 489 18.03 17.05 19.07
N TYR A 490 17.62 18.29 19.27
CA TYR A 490 17.89 19.05 20.48
C TYR A 490 16.59 19.47 21.14
N GLN A 491 16.42 19.09 22.40
CA GLN A 491 15.26 19.46 23.20
C GLN A 491 15.70 20.24 24.44
N ASN A 492 15.06 21.37 24.71
CA ASN A 492 15.28 22.16 25.89
C ASN A 492 13.99 22.91 26.30
N ARG A 493 13.51 22.67 27.53
CA ARG A 493 12.39 23.39 28.17
C ARG A 493 11.15 23.64 27.27
N GLY A 494 10.71 22.64 26.55
CA GLY A 494 9.57 22.76 25.64
C GLY A 494 9.93 23.15 24.20
N HIS A 495 11.17 23.51 23.91
CA HIS A 495 11.69 23.67 22.56
C HIS A 495 12.23 22.35 22.04
N LEU A 496 11.85 21.95 20.86
CA LEU A 496 12.36 20.80 20.14
C LEU A 496 12.83 21.26 18.75
N LEU A 497 14.10 21.09 18.49
CA LEU A 497 14.73 21.29 17.18
C LEU A 497 15.14 19.93 16.61
N SER A 498 14.90 19.71 15.34
CA SER A 498 15.36 18.51 14.63
C SER A 498 15.92 18.88 13.27
N ALA A 499 16.93 18.13 12.84
CA ALA A 499 17.44 18.17 11.48
C ALA A 499 17.76 16.75 11.03
N SER A 500 17.44 16.41 9.79
CA SER A 500 17.74 15.09 9.22
C SER A 500 18.09 15.17 7.75
N PHE A 501 18.88 14.19 7.33
CA PHE A 501 19.23 13.92 5.95
C PHE A 501 19.09 12.43 5.68
N ALA A 502 18.53 12.08 4.53
CA ALA A 502 18.37 10.70 4.11
C ALA A 502 18.56 10.56 2.60
N ILE A 503 19.13 9.42 2.20
CA ILE A 503 19.09 8.94 0.82
C ILE A 503 18.23 7.69 0.78
N ALA A 504 17.32 7.63 -0.17
CA ALA A 504 16.52 6.45 -0.46
C ALA A 504 16.56 6.13 -1.94
N ASN A 505 16.54 4.85 -2.28
CA ASN A 505 16.50 4.39 -3.65
C ASN A 505 15.31 3.44 -3.83
N ARG A 506 14.77 3.40 -5.04
CA ARG A 506 13.62 2.58 -5.41
C ARG A 506 13.80 2.04 -6.82
N GLU A 507 13.51 0.76 -7.02
CA GLU A 507 13.44 0.12 -8.32
C GLU A 507 12.14 0.53 -9.07
N PRO A 508 12.12 0.47 -10.42
CA PRO A 508 10.89 0.64 -11.20
C PRO A 508 9.83 -0.42 -10.87
N SER A 509 8.56 -0.05 -10.97
CA SER A 509 7.43 -0.98 -10.83
C SER A 509 7.21 -1.78 -12.12
N ARG A 510 6.38 -2.84 -12.05
CA ARG A 510 5.95 -3.61 -13.23
C ARG A 510 5.38 -2.70 -14.34
N ASN A 511 4.54 -1.73 -13.99
CA ASN A 511 3.95 -0.82 -14.97
C ASN A 511 5.01 0.05 -15.66
N ASN A 512 6.04 0.50 -14.93
CA ASN A 512 7.11 1.27 -15.55
C ASN A 512 7.85 0.48 -16.66
N TYR A 513 7.98 -0.84 -16.50
CA TYR A 513 8.54 -1.69 -17.57
C TYR A 513 7.54 -1.92 -18.70
N LYS A 514 6.30 -2.27 -18.37
CA LYS A 514 5.26 -2.55 -19.38
C LYS A 514 5.03 -1.41 -20.36
N GLU A 515 5.01 -0.19 -19.85
CA GLU A 515 4.65 1.01 -20.60
C GLU A 515 5.82 1.66 -21.34
N ASN A 516 7.07 1.38 -20.93
CA ASN A 516 8.23 2.09 -21.46
C ASN A 516 9.21 1.20 -22.24
N VAL A 517 9.21 -0.12 -22.00
CA VAL A 517 10.25 -1.00 -22.54
C VAL A 517 9.78 -1.72 -23.78
N VAL A 518 10.58 -1.61 -24.83
CA VAL A 518 10.46 -2.43 -26.05
C VAL A 518 11.63 -3.42 -26.10
N TYR A 519 11.30 -4.68 -26.24
CA TYR A 519 12.27 -5.76 -26.42
C TYR A 519 12.33 -6.18 -27.88
N ASP A 520 13.52 -6.17 -28.47
CA ASP A 520 13.76 -6.71 -29.81
C ASP A 520 14.22 -8.17 -29.69
N ALA A 521 13.32 -9.10 -30.00
CA ALA A 521 13.62 -10.53 -29.94
C ALA A 521 14.67 -11.00 -30.95
N ALA A 522 14.94 -10.23 -32.02
CA ALA A 522 15.94 -10.58 -33.01
C ALA A 522 17.38 -10.24 -32.56
N THR A 523 17.53 -9.14 -31.83
CA THR A 523 18.84 -8.68 -31.32
C THR A 523 19.04 -9.02 -29.83
N GLY A 524 17.97 -9.26 -29.09
CA GLY A 524 17.99 -9.42 -27.62
C GLY A 524 18.19 -8.10 -26.88
N GLU A 525 17.99 -6.96 -27.55
CA GLU A 525 18.22 -5.64 -26.97
C GLU A 525 16.92 -5.03 -26.41
N TYR A 526 17.06 -4.18 -25.39
CA TYR A 526 15.99 -3.41 -24.80
C TYR A 526 16.16 -1.93 -25.10
N THR A 527 15.05 -1.25 -25.41
CA THR A 527 14.98 0.21 -25.45
C THR A 527 14.00 0.71 -24.42
N GLY A 528 14.24 1.89 -23.84
CA GLY A 528 13.35 2.50 -22.85
C GLY A 528 13.42 1.90 -21.44
N LEU A 529 14.47 1.13 -21.10
CA LEU A 529 14.63 0.61 -19.72
C LEU A 529 14.66 1.74 -18.70
N PRO A 530 13.73 1.76 -17.75
CA PRO A 530 13.68 2.79 -16.72
C PRO A 530 14.83 2.60 -15.71
N HIS A 531 15.39 3.72 -15.26
CA HIS A 531 16.38 3.72 -14.19
C HIS A 531 15.72 3.69 -12.81
N ALA A 532 16.47 3.21 -11.80
CA ALA A 532 16.06 3.31 -10.42
C ALA A 532 15.93 4.79 -9.99
N GLU A 533 14.89 5.10 -9.24
CA GLU A 533 14.70 6.42 -8.65
C GLU A 533 15.57 6.59 -7.41
N ARG A 534 16.07 7.81 -7.20
CA ARG A 534 16.78 8.19 -5.98
C ARG A 534 16.18 9.46 -5.40
N LEU A 535 16.03 9.49 -4.09
CA LEU A 535 15.55 10.64 -3.32
C LEU A 535 16.60 11.09 -2.33
N TYR A 536 16.90 12.38 -2.32
CA TYR A 536 17.62 13.09 -1.27
C TYR A 536 16.60 13.89 -0.47
N ASP A 537 16.46 13.57 0.81
CA ASP A 537 15.48 14.19 1.70
C ASP A 537 16.18 14.96 2.82
N TYR A 538 15.96 16.27 2.86
CA TYR A 538 16.49 17.18 3.86
C TYR A 538 15.33 17.75 4.66
N GLU A 539 15.38 17.61 5.98
CA GLU A 539 14.33 18.11 6.85
C GLU A 539 14.88 18.93 8.02
N VAL A 540 14.17 19.99 8.36
CA VAL A 540 14.42 20.77 9.58
C VAL A 540 13.08 21.04 10.25
N GLY A 541 12.96 20.64 11.51
CA GLY A 541 11.74 20.79 12.32
C GLY A 541 12.00 21.64 13.56
N TYR A 542 11.01 22.43 13.94
CA TYR A 542 10.97 23.13 15.20
C TYR A 542 9.57 22.98 15.83
N THR A 543 9.52 22.64 17.11
CA THR A 543 8.30 22.65 17.91
C THR A 543 8.54 23.36 19.22
N TYR A 544 7.60 24.22 19.58
CA TYR A 544 7.52 24.77 20.94
C TYR A 544 6.26 24.24 21.61
N SER A 545 6.42 23.59 22.75
CA SER A 545 5.33 23.04 23.56
C SER A 545 5.26 23.77 24.90
N HIS A 546 4.09 24.22 25.25
CA HIS A 546 3.76 24.80 26.54
C HIS A 546 2.54 24.07 27.11
N GLN A 547 2.28 24.19 28.42
CA GLN A 547 1.20 23.50 29.14
C GLN A 547 -0.19 23.52 28.44
N ARG A 548 -0.48 24.54 27.63
CA ARG A 548 -1.81 24.75 27.01
C ARG A 548 -1.79 24.73 25.49
N PHE A 549 -0.64 24.75 24.85
CA PHE A 549 -0.53 24.77 23.40
C PHE A 549 0.81 24.22 22.91
N ALA A 550 0.81 23.71 21.71
CA ALA A 550 2.02 23.38 20.99
C ALA A 550 1.96 24.01 19.59
N VAL A 551 3.08 24.59 19.15
CA VAL A 551 3.22 25.15 17.80
C VAL A 551 4.46 24.55 17.17
N GLY A 552 4.33 24.05 15.95
CA GLY A 552 5.45 23.45 15.22
C GLY A 552 5.48 23.86 13.76
N ALA A 553 6.68 23.89 13.20
CA ALA A 553 6.93 24.05 11.78
C ALA A 553 7.94 22.99 11.33
N ASN A 554 7.74 22.47 10.12
CA ASN A 554 8.67 21.55 9.48
C ASN A 554 8.94 22.04 8.05
N LEU A 555 10.22 22.23 7.72
CA LEU A 555 10.69 22.50 6.38
C LEU A 555 11.31 21.24 5.82
N TYR A 556 11.01 20.93 4.59
CA TYR A 556 11.56 19.78 3.90
C TYR A 556 11.91 20.13 2.46
N TRP A 557 12.95 19.46 1.96
CA TRP A 557 13.38 19.52 0.58
C TRP A 557 13.61 18.09 0.11
N MET A 558 12.79 17.65 -0.85
CA MET A 558 12.85 16.33 -1.45
C MET A 558 13.30 16.48 -2.91
N ASP A 559 14.54 16.09 -3.20
CA ASP A 559 15.15 16.16 -4.53
C ASP A 559 15.21 14.76 -5.15
N TYR A 560 14.61 14.61 -6.32
CA TYR A 560 14.46 13.31 -6.98
C TYR A 560 15.34 13.24 -8.23
N ASP A 561 16.16 12.19 -8.30
CA ASP A 561 16.85 11.78 -9.52
C ASP A 561 16.07 10.65 -10.20
N ASN A 562 15.93 10.70 -11.53
CA ASN A 562 15.24 9.71 -12.36
C ASN A 562 13.79 9.45 -11.96
N GLN A 563 13.09 10.45 -11.43
CA GLN A 563 11.70 10.29 -11.05
C GLN A 563 10.85 9.96 -12.26
N LEU A 564 10.15 8.84 -12.20
CA LEU A 564 9.15 8.45 -13.19
C LEU A 564 7.88 9.26 -12.95
N VAL A 565 7.41 9.95 -13.99
CA VAL A 565 6.24 10.81 -13.93
C VAL A 565 5.22 10.38 -14.98
N LEU A 566 3.94 10.56 -14.67
CA LEU A 566 2.86 10.27 -15.62
C LEU A 566 2.99 11.20 -16.83
N THR A 567 2.84 10.64 -18.05
CA THR A 567 2.85 11.42 -19.31
C THR A 567 1.54 12.16 -19.55
N GLY A 568 0.47 11.74 -18.86
CA GLY A 568 -0.89 12.19 -19.10
C GLY A 568 -1.60 11.45 -20.25
N GLU A 569 -1.01 10.38 -20.74
CA GLU A 569 -1.63 9.48 -21.71
C GLU A 569 -2.43 8.38 -20.99
N TYR A 570 -3.49 7.91 -21.64
CA TYR A 570 -4.29 6.80 -21.12
C TYR A 570 -3.60 5.46 -21.38
N ASN A 571 -3.56 4.60 -20.39
CA ASN A 571 -3.18 3.19 -20.57
C ASN A 571 -4.36 2.36 -21.11
N ASP A 572 -4.20 1.03 -21.24
CA ASP A 572 -5.22 0.13 -21.81
C ASP A 572 -6.49 -0.01 -20.96
N VAL A 573 -6.43 0.34 -19.68
CA VAL A 573 -7.60 0.36 -18.78
C VAL A 573 -8.24 1.75 -18.66
N GLY A 574 -7.69 2.78 -19.32
CA GLY A 574 -8.22 4.13 -19.30
C GLY A 574 -7.74 4.99 -18.12
N ALA A 575 -6.69 4.55 -17.41
CA ALA A 575 -6.06 5.32 -16.35
C ALA A 575 -4.83 6.10 -16.87
N TYR A 576 -4.54 7.26 -16.26
CA TYR A 576 -3.35 8.07 -16.57
C TYR A 576 -2.09 7.49 -15.96
#